data_60b48144932a4da3b2c138585e0a89c3
#
_entry.id   60b48144932a4da3b2c138585e0a89c3
#
_cell.length_a   1.000
_cell.length_b   1.000
_cell.length_c   1.000
_cell.angle_alpha   90.00
_cell.angle_beta   90.00
_cell.angle_gamma   90.00
#
_symmetry.space_group_name_H-M   'P 1'
#
loop_
_entity.id
_entity.type
_entity.pdbx_description
1 polymer ?
#
loop_
_entity_poly.entity_id
_entity_poly.type
_entity_poly.pdbx_seq_one_letter_code
_entity_poly.pdbx_strand_id
1 'polypeptide(L)'
;MIEQYEGEAMTVGALFHRDFQKSLLVDMADALESMSCHYTGHVVSTQRSAQVDRWGQSTGTIREEYSQEPLKELQSKLGEREEKIIRAGFKHRKAGPMILSIREPSTNSGYFLVDLAFASDELGIPVEARKKEDRSSAKWRWRFTLKLLDLICGAPDCLYAGAGNEVDVPTPEEITTNKMMRQSLPAVWGLPSSLCDSRGRVTEDVLSSGCPAAVEQWNDHVTAIKVWSPLSVVPADHNAEAIVLGFLGTVL
;
A
#
# COMPACT_ATOMS: atom_id res chain seq x y z
N MET A 1 21.89 -7.79 3.63
CA MET A 1 20.83 -8.55 2.93
C MET A 1 19.52 -8.18 3.58
N ILE A 2 18.50 -7.78 2.82
CA ILE A 2 17.16 -7.54 3.38
C ILE A 2 16.63 -8.90 3.82
N GLU A 3 16.26 -9.04 5.11
CA GLU A 3 15.57 -10.25 5.59
C GLU A 3 14.25 -10.36 4.81
N GLN A 4 14.07 -11.43 4.06
CA GLN A 4 12.81 -11.75 3.40
C GLN A 4 11.95 -12.56 4.36
N TYR A 5 10.65 -12.33 4.34
CA TYR A 5 9.69 -13.21 5.01
C TYR A 5 9.28 -14.32 4.04
N GLU A 6 9.04 -15.50 4.59
CA GLU A 6 8.47 -16.63 3.86
C GLU A 6 6.94 -16.63 4.05
N GLY A 7 6.18 -16.89 2.98
CA GLY A 7 4.73 -16.96 3.00
C GLY A 7 4.03 -15.72 2.47
N GLU A 8 2.73 -15.62 2.73
CA GLU A 8 1.90 -14.51 2.28
C GLU A 8 2.27 -13.19 2.95
N ALA A 9 2.10 -12.10 2.23
CA ALA A 9 2.40 -10.75 2.70
C ALA A 9 1.13 -9.98 3.09
N MET A 10 1.17 -9.31 4.23
CA MET A 10 0.29 -8.19 4.50
C MET A 10 0.89 -6.95 3.84
N THR A 11 0.13 -6.32 2.97
CA THR A 11 0.56 -5.15 2.20
C THR A 11 -0.28 -3.93 2.56
N VAL A 12 0.38 -2.81 2.71
CA VAL A 12 -0.22 -1.47 2.73
C VAL A 12 0.39 -0.70 1.59
N GLY A 13 -0.42 -0.37 0.59
CA GLY A 13 0.01 0.39 -0.58
C GLY A 13 -0.66 1.75 -0.65
N ALA A 14 -0.01 2.72 -1.30
CA ALA A 14 -0.56 4.05 -1.52
C ALA A 14 0.00 4.70 -2.78
N LEU A 15 -0.81 5.56 -3.39
CA LEU A 15 -0.38 6.46 -4.46
C LEU A 15 -0.12 7.85 -3.92
N PHE A 16 0.97 8.46 -4.40
CA PHE A 16 1.37 9.83 -4.08
C PHE A 16 1.59 10.64 -5.34
N HIS A 17 1.31 11.94 -5.29
CA HIS A 17 1.68 12.87 -6.36
C HIS A 17 3.18 12.91 -6.58
N ARG A 18 3.60 13.02 -7.85
CA ARG A 18 5.02 13.01 -8.23
C ARG A 18 5.82 14.20 -7.68
N ASP A 19 5.18 15.33 -7.49
CA ASP A 19 5.86 16.54 -6.99
C ASP A 19 6.37 16.39 -5.55
N PHE A 20 5.84 15.43 -4.81
CA PHE A 20 6.20 15.11 -3.42
C PHE A 20 7.49 14.27 -3.26
N GLN A 21 8.20 14.00 -4.31
CA GLN A 21 9.30 13.04 -4.40
C GLN A 21 10.47 13.29 -3.42
N LYS A 22 10.78 14.56 -3.11
CA LYS A 22 12.06 14.92 -2.49
C LYS A 22 12.20 14.51 -1.02
N SER A 23 11.13 14.34 -0.27
CA SER A 23 11.19 13.95 1.14
C SER A 23 10.50 12.61 1.46
N LEU A 24 9.71 12.08 0.53
CA LEU A 24 8.80 10.96 0.76
C LEU A 24 9.45 9.75 1.46
N LEU A 25 10.65 9.33 1.03
CA LEU A 25 11.31 8.17 1.63
C LEU A 25 11.73 8.46 3.08
N VAL A 26 12.24 9.67 3.35
CA VAL A 26 12.66 10.07 4.70
C VAL A 26 11.45 10.26 5.59
N ASP A 27 10.42 10.94 5.10
CA ASP A 27 9.18 11.17 5.86
C ASP A 27 8.48 9.87 6.20
N MET A 28 8.42 8.91 5.26
CA MET A 28 7.91 7.57 5.52
C MET A 28 8.75 6.81 6.52
N ALA A 29 10.07 6.91 6.45
CA ALA A 29 10.96 6.27 7.40
C ALA A 29 10.82 6.84 8.81
N ASP A 30 10.78 8.16 8.94
CA ASP A 30 10.57 8.84 10.23
C ASP A 30 9.20 8.46 10.83
N ALA A 31 8.17 8.38 9.97
CA ALA A 31 6.86 7.94 10.37
C ALA A 31 6.86 6.47 10.83
N LEU A 32 7.55 5.57 10.13
CA LEU A 32 7.71 4.16 10.53
C LEU A 32 8.51 4.03 11.82
N GLU A 33 9.54 4.83 12.03
CA GLU A 33 10.31 4.85 13.29
C GLU A 33 9.44 5.27 14.47
N SER A 34 8.53 6.22 14.30
CA SER A 34 7.55 6.58 15.32
C SER A 34 6.67 5.43 15.77
N MET A 35 6.48 4.44 14.90
CA MET A 35 5.76 3.19 15.15
C MET A 35 6.67 2.04 15.63
N SER A 36 7.92 2.34 15.98
CA SER A 36 8.95 1.35 16.39
C SER A 36 9.34 0.37 15.26
N CYS A 37 9.25 0.81 14.02
CA CYS A 37 9.80 0.12 12.87
C CYS A 37 11.17 0.70 12.55
N HIS A 38 12.24 -0.03 12.90
CA HIS A 38 13.59 0.49 12.76
C HIS A 38 14.17 0.15 11.39
N TYR A 39 14.76 1.16 10.74
CA TYR A 39 15.49 0.95 9.50
C TYR A 39 16.70 0.05 9.72
N THR A 40 16.88 -0.96 8.85
CA THR A 40 17.95 -1.95 8.98
C THR A 40 19.27 -1.55 8.30
N GLY A 41 19.29 -0.42 7.59
CA GLY A 41 20.43 0.01 6.78
C GLY A 41 20.53 -0.68 5.42
N HIS A 42 19.66 -1.65 5.13
CA HIS A 42 19.72 -2.41 3.88
C HIS A 42 18.77 -1.87 2.82
N VAL A 43 19.27 -1.74 1.61
CA VAL A 43 18.54 -1.27 0.44
C VAL A 43 18.79 -2.16 -0.75
N VAL A 44 17.77 -2.35 -1.55
CA VAL A 44 17.85 -2.92 -2.90
C VAL A 44 17.28 -1.93 -3.89
N SER A 45 18.10 -1.49 -4.83
CA SER A 45 17.66 -0.72 -5.98
C SER A 45 17.53 -1.66 -7.17
N THR A 46 16.36 -1.70 -7.79
CA THR A 46 16.10 -2.48 -8.99
C THR A 46 15.88 -1.53 -10.15
N GLN A 47 16.71 -1.65 -11.17
CA GLN A 47 16.60 -0.87 -12.40
C GLN A 47 16.13 -1.79 -13.53
N ARG A 48 15.04 -1.41 -14.19
CA ARG A 48 14.56 -2.08 -15.40
C ARG A 48 15.03 -1.30 -16.61
N SER A 49 15.81 -1.92 -17.50
CA SER A 49 15.98 -1.36 -18.84
C SER A 49 14.72 -1.70 -19.65
N ALA A 50 14.06 -0.68 -20.17
CA ALA A 50 12.89 -0.85 -21.03
C ALA A 50 13.31 -1.34 -22.43
N GLN A 51 13.72 -2.60 -22.55
CA GLN A 51 13.82 -3.26 -23.84
C GLN A 51 12.58 -4.13 -24.05
N VAL A 52 11.84 -3.80 -25.08
CA VAL A 52 10.69 -4.60 -25.53
C VAL A 52 11.13 -5.33 -26.80
N ASP A 53 10.97 -6.64 -26.85
CA ASP A 53 11.25 -7.41 -28.02
C ASP A 53 10.24 -7.11 -29.14
N ARG A 54 10.49 -7.65 -30.34
CA ARG A 54 9.60 -7.52 -31.50
C ARG A 54 8.18 -8.09 -31.27
N TRP A 55 7.95 -8.81 -30.18
CA TRP A 55 6.68 -9.43 -29.80
C TRP A 55 5.98 -8.67 -28.68
N GLY A 56 6.53 -7.52 -28.24
CA GLY A 56 5.98 -6.75 -27.14
C GLY A 56 6.28 -7.32 -25.75
N GLN A 57 7.15 -8.34 -25.65
CA GLN A 57 7.58 -8.88 -24.36
C GLN A 57 8.76 -8.07 -23.82
N SER A 58 8.70 -7.71 -22.55
CA SER A 58 9.81 -7.02 -21.88
C SER A 58 10.99 -7.98 -21.77
N THR A 59 12.04 -7.72 -22.57
CA THR A 59 13.32 -8.42 -22.52
C THR A 59 14.36 -7.66 -21.69
N GLY A 60 13.93 -6.64 -20.97
CA GLY A 60 14.81 -5.78 -20.21
C GLY A 60 15.58 -6.55 -19.15
N THR A 61 16.87 -6.31 -19.08
CA THR A 61 17.73 -6.79 -17.98
C THR A 61 17.31 -6.11 -16.69
N ILE A 62 16.94 -6.92 -15.68
CA ILE A 62 16.74 -6.43 -14.33
C ILE A 62 18.12 -6.39 -13.67
N ARG A 63 18.56 -5.19 -13.30
CA ARG A 63 19.79 -5.02 -12.52
C ARG A 63 19.37 -4.72 -11.07
N GLU A 64 19.77 -5.59 -10.16
CA GLU A 64 19.62 -5.37 -8.73
C GLU A 64 20.94 -4.92 -8.13
N GLU A 65 20.91 -3.83 -7.41
CA GLU A 65 22.05 -3.30 -6.68
C GLU A 65 21.72 -3.32 -5.18
N TYR A 66 22.55 -4.04 -4.42
CA TYR A 66 22.43 -4.12 -2.97
C TYR A 66 23.39 -3.14 -2.33
N SER A 67 22.90 -2.29 -1.46
CA SER A 67 23.72 -1.34 -0.74
C SER A 67 23.36 -1.27 0.74
N GLN A 68 24.30 -0.77 1.54
CA GLN A 68 24.05 -0.31 2.91
C GLN A 68 24.23 1.20 2.90
N GLU A 69 23.13 1.92 2.89
CA GLU A 69 23.15 3.37 2.73
C GLU A 69 22.21 4.04 3.74
N PRO A 70 22.58 5.26 4.19
CA PRO A 70 21.63 6.12 4.89
C PRO A 70 20.45 6.46 3.98
N LEU A 71 19.24 6.50 4.52
CA LEU A 71 18.02 6.81 3.77
C LEU A 71 18.11 8.13 2.97
N LYS A 72 18.81 9.13 3.51
CA LYS A 72 19.02 10.44 2.85
C LYS A 72 19.81 10.34 1.53
N GLU A 73 20.74 9.40 1.43
CA GLU A 73 21.51 9.19 0.20
C GLU A 73 20.67 8.48 -0.87
N LEU A 74 19.78 7.59 -0.45
CA LEU A 74 18.84 6.93 -1.36
C LEU A 74 17.85 7.88 -1.99
N GLN A 75 17.40 8.86 -1.23
CA GLN A 75 16.44 9.83 -1.72
C GLN A 75 16.98 10.65 -2.88
N SER A 76 18.30 10.93 -2.90
CA SER A 76 18.93 11.64 -4.03
C SER A 76 18.92 10.82 -5.31
N LYS A 77 18.81 9.50 -5.21
CA LYS A 77 18.75 8.56 -6.35
C LYS A 77 17.33 8.37 -6.91
N LEU A 78 16.29 8.79 -6.17
CA LEU A 78 14.93 8.87 -6.68
C LEU A 78 14.83 10.07 -7.63
N GLY A 79 14.33 9.86 -8.84
CA GLY A 79 14.16 10.94 -9.83
C GLY A 79 15.18 10.97 -10.96
N GLU A 80 16.16 10.08 -10.96
CA GLU A 80 16.94 9.81 -12.17
C GLU A 80 16.06 9.07 -13.18
N ARG A 81 16.20 9.41 -14.47
CA ARG A 81 15.27 9.16 -15.60
C ARG A 81 14.88 7.72 -15.92
N GLU A 82 15.18 6.74 -15.10
CA GLU A 82 14.90 5.32 -15.34
C GLU A 82 13.93 4.77 -14.32
N GLU A 83 13.06 3.85 -14.73
CA GLU A 83 12.16 3.14 -13.83
C GLU A 83 12.97 2.48 -12.71
N LYS A 84 12.88 3.02 -11.51
CA LYS A 84 13.56 2.49 -10.34
C LYS A 84 12.54 1.99 -9.33
N ILE A 85 12.82 0.81 -8.81
CA ILE A 85 12.16 0.33 -7.61
C ILE A 85 13.21 0.37 -6.50
N ILE A 86 12.96 1.13 -5.47
CA ILE A 86 13.79 1.16 -4.27
C ILE A 86 13.06 0.39 -3.18
N ARG A 87 13.76 -0.57 -2.58
CA ARG A 87 13.27 -1.34 -1.44
C ARG A 87 14.18 -1.11 -0.26
N ALA A 88 13.62 -0.60 0.85
CA ALA A 88 14.33 -0.39 2.09
C ALA A 88 13.84 -1.37 3.16
N GLY A 89 14.77 -2.01 3.85
CA GLY A 89 14.47 -2.96 4.91
C GLY A 89 14.19 -2.25 6.24
N PHE A 90 13.11 -2.66 6.89
CA PHE A 90 12.75 -2.26 8.25
C PHE A 90 12.53 -3.50 9.12
N LYS A 91 12.54 -3.31 10.44
CA LYS A 91 12.24 -4.37 11.40
C LYS A 91 11.41 -3.82 12.55
N HIS A 92 10.29 -4.46 12.80
CA HIS A 92 9.47 -4.20 13.97
C HIS A 92 9.49 -5.42 14.91
N ARG A 93 9.54 -5.19 16.24
CA ARG A 93 9.72 -6.27 17.23
C ARG A 93 8.68 -7.40 17.10
N LYS A 94 7.42 -7.07 16.78
CA LYS A 94 6.33 -8.06 16.68
C LYS A 94 5.97 -8.42 15.24
N ALA A 95 6.03 -7.46 14.31
CA ALA A 95 5.71 -7.73 12.91
C ALA A 95 6.84 -8.45 12.17
N GLY A 96 8.06 -8.43 12.73
CA GLY A 96 9.24 -9.02 12.08
C GLY A 96 9.83 -8.09 11.02
N PRO A 97 10.47 -8.69 9.99
CA PRO A 97 11.00 -7.96 8.84
C PRO A 97 9.89 -7.27 8.05
N MET A 98 10.18 -6.08 7.55
CA MET A 98 9.28 -5.28 6.72
C MET A 98 10.06 -4.70 5.54
N ILE A 99 9.42 -4.55 4.41
CA ILE A 99 10.01 -3.97 3.20
C ILE A 99 9.16 -2.80 2.77
N LEU A 100 9.75 -1.61 2.80
CA LEU A 100 9.18 -0.42 2.17
C LEU A 100 9.68 -0.36 0.73
N SER A 101 8.77 -0.38 -0.23
CA SER A 101 9.07 -0.26 -1.65
C SER A 101 8.52 1.06 -2.16
N ILE A 102 9.34 1.81 -2.90
CA ILE A 102 8.92 2.97 -3.67
C ILE A 102 9.13 2.65 -5.13
N ARG A 103 8.09 2.77 -5.92
CA ARG A 103 8.05 2.42 -7.32
C ARG A 103 7.60 3.62 -8.13
N GLU A 104 8.42 4.06 -9.07
CA GLU A 104 7.98 4.96 -10.14
C GLU A 104 7.26 4.11 -11.20
N PRO A 105 5.94 4.21 -11.37
CA PRO A 105 5.32 3.68 -12.57
C PRO A 105 5.83 4.52 -13.73
N SER A 106 5.81 4.04 -14.91
CA SER A 106 6.40 4.62 -16.12
C SER A 106 6.73 6.13 -16.11
N THR A 107 7.75 6.55 -16.80
CA THR A 107 8.36 7.90 -16.79
C THR A 107 7.39 9.09 -16.98
N ASN A 108 6.13 8.85 -17.31
CA ASN A 108 5.09 9.84 -17.54
C ASN A 108 3.91 9.77 -16.55
N SER A 109 3.93 8.85 -15.59
CA SER A 109 2.90 8.84 -14.55
C SER A 109 3.14 10.01 -13.60
N GLY A 110 2.12 10.80 -13.35
CA GLY A 110 2.17 11.91 -12.40
C GLY A 110 2.19 11.47 -10.93
N TYR A 111 2.55 10.21 -10.62
CA TYR A 111 2.45 9.63 -9.28
C TYR A 111 3.55 8.60 -8.98
N PHE A 112 3.72 8.31 -7.69
CA PHE A 112 4.51 7.21 -7.13
C PHE A 112 3.63 6.19 -6.46
N LEU A 113 4.03 4.93 -6.52
CA LEU A 113 3.47 3.87 -5.72
C LEU A 113 4.39 3.56 -4.55
N VAL A 114 3.85 3.58 -3.36
CA VAL A 114 4.53 3.20 -2.12
C VAL A 114 3.87 1.96 -1.58
N ASP A 115 4.64 0.90 -1.34
CA ASP A 115 4.15 -0.33 -0.74
C ASP A 115 4.97 -0.67 0.50
N LEU A 116 4.29 -1.00 1.58
CA LEU A 116 4.89 -1.55 2.78
C LEU A 116 4.38 -2.97 2.99
N ALA A 117 5.29 -3.93 2.95
CA ALA A 117 4.96 -5.35 3.06
C ALA A 117 5.65 -5.99 4.26
N PHE A 118 4.96 -6.91 4.95
CA PHE A 118 5.49 -7.73 6.04
C PHE A 118 4.74 -9.06 6.12
N ALA A 119 5.29 -10.03 6.85
CA ALA A 119 4.68 -11.37 6.94
C ALA A 119 3.24 -11.31 7.47
N SER A 120 2.33 -11.96 6.77
CA SER A 120 0.93 -12.09 7.19
C SER A 120 0.69 -13.26 8.13
N ASP A 121 1.58 -14.25 8.15
CA ASP A 121 1.66 -15.55 8.83
C ASP A 121 0.35 -16.16 9.33
N GLU A 122 -0.54 -15.33 9.85
CA GLU A 122 -1.76 -15.75 10.51
C GLU A 122 -3.01 -15.03 9.99
N LEU A 123 -2.84 -14.13 9.02
CA LEU A 123 -3.94 -13.45 8.35
C LEU A 123 -4.34 -14.28 7.12
N GLY A 124 -5.63 -14.38 6.83
CA GLY A 124 -6.15 -15.27 5.78
C GLY A 124 -6.85 -16.51 6.33
N ILE A 125 -6.61 -16.89 7.60
CA ILE A 125 -7.39 -17.92 8.29
C ILE A 125 -8.44 -17.22 9.16
N PRO A 126 -9.71 -17.60 9.11
CA PRO A 126 -10.75 -17.03 9.95
C PRO A 126 -10.41 -17.09 11.44
N VAL A 127 -10.69 -16.01 12.17
CA VAL A 127 -10.36 -15.92 13.61
C VAL A 127 -10.98 -17.07 14.42
N GLU A 128 -12.16 -17.52 14.00
CA GLU A 128 -12.89 -18.61 14.63
C GLU A 128 -12.15 -19.95 14.54
N ALA A 129 -11.42 -20.16 13.45
CA ALA A 129 -10.64 -21.40 13.21
C ALA A 129 -9.30 -21.44 13.94
N ARG A 130 -8.90 -20.35 14.62
CA ARG A 130 -7.59 -20.21 15.24
C ARG A 130 -7.59 -20.59 16.70
N LYS A 131 -6.44 -21.05 17.20
CA LYS A 131 -6.17 -21.15 18.63
C LYS A 131 -6.21 -19.76 19.29
N LYS A 132 -6.45 -19.72 20.59
CA LYS A 132 -6.62 -18.47 21.34
C LYS A 132 -5.41 -17.53 21.22
N GLU A 133 -4.21 -18.09 21.26
CA GLU A 133 -2.94 -17.37 21.14
C GLU A 133 -2.82 -16.72 19.75
N ASP A 134 -3.11 -17.48 18.70
CA ASP A 134 -3.02 -17.05 17.30
C ASP A 134 -4.05 -15.94 16.98
N ARG A 135 -5.23 -16.00 17.64
CA ARG A 135 -6.26 -14.94 17.51
C ARG A 135 -5.76 -13.58 18.01
N SER A 136 -5.00 -13.58 19.10
CA SER A 136 -4.46 -12.34 19.65
C SER A 136 -3.39 -11.75 18.73
N SER A 137 -2.53 -12.58 18.17
CA SER A 137 -1.49 -12.18 17.22
C SER A 137 -2.11 -11.65 15.94
N ALA A 138 -3.06 -12.34 15.33
CA ALA A 138 -3.76 -11.93 14.13
C ALA A 138 -4.49 -10.59 14.32
N LYS A 139 -5.23 -10.42 15.44
CA LYS A 139 -5.90 -9.16 15.76
C LYS A 139 -4.90 -8.01 15.93
N TRP A 140 -3.74 -8.28 16.54
CA TRP A 140 -2.71 -7.28 16.70
C TRP A 140 -2.13 -6.89 15.33
N ARG A 141 -1.77 -7.87 14.47
CA ARG A 141 -1.24 -7.61 13.11
C ARG A 141 -2.21 -6.78 12.28
N TRP A 142 -3.50 -7.14 12.29
CA TRP A 142 -4.51 -6.38 11.59
C TRP A 142 -4.63 -4.93 12.09
N ARG A 143 -4.65 -4.73 13.40
CA ARG A 143 -4.64 -3.37 13.98
C ARG A 143 -3.39 -2.59 13.64
N PHE A 144 -2.26 -3.27 13.59
CA PHE A 144 -1.00 -2.66 13.17
C PHE A 144 -1.05 -2.26 11.70
N THR A 145 -1.59 -3.11 10.82
CA THR A 145 -1.83 -2.81 9.40
C THR A 145 -2.70 -1.57 9.23
N LEU A 146 -3.80 -1.48 9.98
CA LEU A 146 -4.71 -0.32 9.91
C LEU A 146 -4.02 0.99 10.38
N LYS A 147 -3.14 0.91 11.39
CA LYS A 147 -2.34 2.05 11.82
C LYS A 147 -1.32 2.48 10.77
N LEU A 148 -0.71 1.52 10.07
CA LEU A 148 0.18 1.83 8.95
C LEU A 148 -0.58 2.47 7.80
N LEU A 149 -1.79 1.98 7.50
CA LEU A 149 -2.65 2.56 6.48
C LEU A 149 -3.03 4.01 6.84
N ASP A 150 -3.44 4.27 8.07
CA ASP A 150 -3.77 5.61 8.56
C ASP A 150 -2.55 6.56 8.44
N LEU A 151 -1.39 6.11 8.87
CA LEU A 151 -0.15 6.86 8.80
C LEU A 151 0.25 7.21 7.36
N ILE A 152 0.19 6.24 6.45
CA ILE A 152 0.59 6.43 5.05
C ILE A 152 -0.45 7.28 4.31
N CYS A 153 -1.74 7.02 4.53
CA CYS A 153 -2.83 7.78 3.90
C CYS A 153 -2.90 9.23 4.42
N GLY A 154 -2.56 9.46 5.68
CA GLY A 154 -2.50 10.78 6.29
C GLY A 154 -1.27 11.61 5.90
N ALA A 155 -0.32 11.03 5.17
CA ALA A 155 0.83 11.77 4.68
C ALA A 155 0.41 12.79 3.60
N PRO A 156 1.07 13.96 3.53
CA PRO A 156 0.79 14.95 2.48
C PRO A 156 0.88 14.35 1.08
N ASP A 157 0.03 14.83 0.18
CA ASP A 157 -0.01 14.43 -1.24
C ASP A 157 -0.33 12.94 -1.51
N CYS A 158 -0.78 12.19 -0.49
CA CYS A 158 -1.38 10.89 -0.70
C CYS A 158 -2.69 11.06 -1.49
N LEU A 159 -2.81 10.35 -2.60
CA LEU A 159 -4.04 10.34 -3.41
C LEU A 159 -5.08 9.40 -2.81
N TYR A 160 -4.66 8.18 -2.54
CA TYR A 160 -5.42 7.15 -1.85
C TYR A 160 -4.50 6.00 -1.46
N ALA A 161 -4.97 5.18 -0.54
CA ALA A 161 -4.22 4.04 -0.04
C ALA A 161 -5.13 2.82 0.14
N GLY A 162 -4.52 1.66 0.32
CA GLY A 162 -5.24 0.43 0.58
C GLY A 162 -4.41 -0.58 1.36
N ALA A 163 -5.08 -1.46 2.09
CA ALA A 163 -4.44 -2.51 2.86
C ALA A 163 -5.16 -3.85 2.71
N GLY A 164 -4.41 -4.93 2.71
CA GLY A 164 -4.93 -6.29 2.64
C GLY A 164 -3.83 -7.33 2.50
N ASN A 165 -4.23 -8.58 2.26
CA ASN A 165 -3.31 -9.68 2.04
C ASN A 165 -2.91 -9.71 0.56
N GLU A 166 -1.61 -9.59 0.26
CA GLU A 166 -1.08 -9.55 -1.11
C GLU A 166 -1.79 -8.55 -2.03
N VAL A 167 -2.06 -7.36 -1.49
CA VAL A 167 -2.84 -6.34 -2.19
C VAL A 167 -1.94 -5.47 -3.04
N ASP A 168 -2.35 -5.25 -4.29
CA ASP A 168 -1.87 -4.16 -5.13
C ASP A 168 -2.91 -3.03 -5.12
N VAL A 169 -2.47 -1.82 -4.79
CA VAL A 169 -3.31 -0.64 -4.93
C VAL A 169 -3.33 -0.26 -6.41
N PRO A 170 -4.51 -0.28 -7.07
CA PRO A 170 -4.58 -0.04 -8.50
C PRO A 170 -4.21 1.40 -8.84
N THR A 171 -3.59 1.57 -9.99
CA THR A 171 -3.26 2.88 -10.54
C THR A 171 -4.50 3.58 -11.12
N PRO A 172 -4.49 4.92 -11.30
CA PRO A 172 -5.58 5.62 -11.97
C PRO A 172 -5.93 5.06 -13.34
N GLU A 173 -4.91 4.65 -14.12
CA GLU A 173 -5.11 4.04 -15.44
C GLU A 173 -5.79 2.68 -15.35
N GLU A 174 -5.44 1.86 -14.37
CA GLU A 174 -6.09 0.57 -14.14
C GLU A 174 -7.53 0.75 -13.70
N ILE A 175 -7.82 1.73 -12.84
CA ILE A 175 -9.19 2.06 -12.41
C ILE A 175 -10.02 2.51 -13.61
N THR A 176 -9.54 3.45 -14.40
CA THR A 176 -10.28 4.02 -15.54
C THR A 176 -10.47 3.04 -16.69
N THR A 177 -9.50 2.15 -16.92
CA THR A 177 -9.58 1.12 -17.97
C THR A 177 -10.22 -0.18 -17.52
N ASN A 178 -10.60 -0.31 -16.26
CA ASN A 178 -11.15 -1.52 -15.62
C ASN A 178 -10.27 -2.77 -15.84
N LYS A 179 -8.94 -2.58 -15.83
CA LYS A 179 -7.95 -3.65 -16.01
C LYS A 179 -7.42 -4.22 -14.70
N MET A 180 -8.09 -3.95 -13.60
CA MET A 180 -7.67 -4.38 -12.26
C MET A 180 -7.82 -5.89 -12.07
N MET A 181 -6.87 -6.49 -11.36
CA MET A 181 -7.01 -7.85 -10.84
C MET A 181 -7.84 -7.80 -9.54
N ARG A 182 -9.13 -8.15 -9.62
CA ARG A 182 -10.04 -8.11 -8.45
C ARG A 182 -9.57 -8.93 -7.24
N GLN A 183 -8.74 -9.93 -7.46
CA GLN A 183 -8.20 -10.77 -6.37
C GLN A 183 -7.16 -10.07 -5.49
N SER A 184 -6.61 -8.96 -5.96
CA SER A 184 -5.58 -8.17 -5.28
C SER A 184 -6.10 -6.83 -4.74
N LEU A 185 -7.41 -6.61 -4.72
CA LEU A 185 -7.95 -5.33 -4.29
C LEU A 185 -7.93 -5.17 -2.75
N PRO A 186 -7.79 -3.95 -2.25
CA PRO A 186 -7.72 -3.67 -0.83
C PRO A 186 -8.91 -4.18 -0.02
N ALA A 187 -8.62 -4.76 1.12
CA ALA A 187 -9.61 -5.10 2.15
C ALA A 187 -10.17 -3.85 2.82
N VAL A 188 -9.31 -2.84 2.98
CA VAL A 188 -9.65 -1.52 3.50
C VAL A 188 -9.00 -0.48 2.60
N TRP A 189 -9.79 0.50 2.20
CA TRP A 189 -9.35 1.69 1.50
C TRP A 189 -9.19 2.84 2.47
N GLY A 190 -8.11 3.61 2.32
CA GLY A 190 -7.88 4.88 2.99
C GLY A 190 -7.99 6.01 1.97
N LEU A 191 -8.88 6.95 2.23
CA LEU A 191 -9.09 8.12 1.39
C LEU A 191 -8.78 9.37 2.22
N PRO A 192 -7.88 10.26 1.76
CA PRO A 192 -7.64 11.53 2.42
C PRO A 192 -8.95 12.35 2.51
N SER A 193 -9.20 12.98 3.64
CA SER A 193 -10.42 13.77 3.84
C SER A 193 -10.58 14.89 2.80
N SER A 194 -9.47 15.47 2.35
CA SER A 194 -9.47 16.45 1.25
C SER A 194 -10.09 15.91 -0.03
N LEU A 195 -9.95 14.61 -0.30
CA LEU A 195 -10.56 13.96 -1.44
C LEU A 195 -12.06 13.69 -1.21
N CYS A 196 -12.44 13.33 0.03
CA CYS A 196 -13.81 13.04 0.41
C CYS A 196 -14.64 14.30 0.63
N ASP A 197 -14.10 15.31 1.31
CA ASP A 197 -14.80 16.57 1.67
C ASP A 197 -15.21 17.39 0.46
N SER A 198 -14.40 17.32 -0.62
CA SER A 198 -14.75 18.01 -1.86
C SER A 198 -16.09 17.55 -2.45
N ARG A 199 -16.63 16.39 -2.03
CA ARG A 199 -17.89 15.85 -2.57
C ARG A 199 -18.77 15.05 -1.62
N GLY A 200 -18.39 14.67 -0.40
CA GLY A 200 -19.22 13.95 0.59
C GLY A 200 -19.86 12.62 0.15
N ARG A 201 -19.83 12.34 -1.14
CA ARG A 201 -20.65 11.32 -1.81
C ARG A 201 -20.23 9.88 -1.52
N VAL A 202 -18.95 9.60 -1.34
CA VAL A 202 -18.49 8.21 -1.13
C VAL A 202 -19.11 7.63 0.14
N THR A 203 -19.10 8.42 1.21
CA THR A 203 -19.69 7.99 2.49
C THR A 203 -21.20 7.79 2.38
N GLU A 204 -21.90 8.71 1.71
CA GLU A 204 -23.35 8.62 1.51
C GLU A 204 -23.72 7.47 0.57
N ASP A 205 -23.00 7.28 -0.53
CA ASP A 205 -23.26 6.23 -1.50
C ASP A 205 -23.01 4.84 -0.90
N VAL A 206 -21.92 4.66 -0.13
CA VAL A 206 -21.65 3.39 0.57
C VAL A 206 -22.71 3.13 1.65
N LEU A 207 -23.12 4.13 2.41
CA LEU A 207 -24.17 3.99 3.42
C LEU A 207 -25.54 3.75 2.79
N SER A 208 -25.87 4.44 1.70
CA SER A 208 -27.18 4.32 1.03
C SER A 208 -27.36 2.99 0.30
N SER A 209 -26.28 2.34 -0.12
CA SER A 209 -26.32 1.03 -0.77
C SER A 209 -26.68 -0.11 0.18
N GLY A 210 -26.79 0.15 1.50
CA GLY A 210 -27.04 -0.87 2.51
C GLY A 210 -25.87 -1.86 2.66
N CYS A 211 -24.68 -1.48 2.22
CA CYS A 211 -23.48 -2.30 2.34
C CYS A 211 -23.07 -2.52 3.78
N PRO A 212 -22.62 -3.73 4.17
CA PRO A 212 -22.04 -3.98 5.48
C PRO A 212 -20.64 -3.35 5.63
N ALA A 213 -20.11 -2.66 4.62
CA ALA A 213 -18.86 -1.94 4.69
C ALA A 213 -18.94 -0.87 5.79
N ALA A 214 -18.00 -0.92 6.73
CA ALA A 214 -17.88 0.10 7.74
C ALA A 214 -17.11 1.29 7.18
N VAL A 215 -17.76 2.45 7.14
CA VAL A 215 -17.10 3.73 6.89
C VAL A 215 -16.72 4.30 8.24
N GLU A 216 -15.43 4.58 8.42
CA GLU A 216 -14.89 5.13 9.66
C GLU A 216 -14.07 6.38 9.35
N GLN A 217 -14.32 7.45 10.06
CA GLN A 217 -13.44 8.61 10.07
C GLN A 217 -12.27 8.30 10.99
N TRP A 218 -11.04 8.23 10.44
CA TRP A 218 -9.82 8.10 11.21
C TRP A 218 -9.18 9.49 11.32
N ASN A 219 -9.14 10.04 12.51
CA ASN A 219 -8.72 11.42 12.72
C ASN A 219 -9.43 12.42 11.76
N ASP A 220 -8.92 13.64 11.63
CA ASP A 220 -9.53 14.69 10.78
C ASP A 220 -9.07 14.61 9.31
N HIS A 221 -8.24 13.61 8.94
CA HIS A 221 -7.55 13.59 7.64
C HIS A 221 -7.80 12.36 6.80
N VAL A 222 -8.34 11.28 7.36
CA VAL A 222 -8.50 10.01 6.65
C VAL A 222 -9.88 9.41 6.86
N THR A 223 -10.57 9.10 5.76
CA THR A 223 -11.77 8.27 5.75
C THR A 223 -11.40 6.86 5.35
N ALA A 224 -11.69 5.88 6.19
CA ALA A 224 -11.48 4.47 5.92
C ALA A 224 -12.76 3.79 5.47
N ILE A 225 -12.69 3.01 4.39
CA ILE A 225 -13.81 2.20 3.89
C ILE A 225 -13.39 0.74 3.91
N LYS A 226 -14.02 -0.04 4.80
CA LYS A 226 -13.75 -1.47 4.97
C LYS A 226 -14.64 -2.27 4.03
N VAL A 227 -14.05 -2.92 3.05
CA VAL A 227 -14.74 -3.80 2.10
C VAL A 227 -14.85 -5.22 2.66
N TRP A 228 -13.80 -5.70 3.29
CA TRP A 228 -13.77 -6.99 3.98
C TRP A 228 -12.75 -6.98 5.13
N SER A 229 -12.69 -8.06 5.89
CA SER A 229 -11.69 -8.21 6.95
C SER A 229 -10.97 -9.55 6.82
N PRO A 230 -9.64 -9.55 6.78
CA PRO A 230 -8.85 -10.79 6.76
C PRO A 230 -8.97 -11.59 8.06
N LEU A 231 -9.71 -11.09 9.05
CA LEU A 231 -10.03 -11.78 10.30
C LEU A 231 -11.40 -12.45 10.29
N SER A 232 -12.19 -12.23 9.24
CA SER A 232 -13.59 -12.69 9.17
C SER A 232 -13.80 -13.66 8.02
N VAL A 233 -14.75 -14.58 8.16
CA VAL A 233 -15.29 -15.42 7.07
C VAL A 233 -16.29 -14.69 6.18
N VAL A 234 -16.66 -13.45 6.53
CA VAL A 234 -17.60 -12.66 5.73
C VAL A 234 -16.96 -12.35 4.38
N PRO A 235 -17.61 -12.69 3.26
CA PRO A 235 -17.11 -12.36 1.93
C PRO A 235 -16.87 -10.87 1.73
N ALA A 236 -16.03 -10.54 0.76
CA ALA A 236 -15.85 -9.16 0.34
C ALA A 236 -17.17 -8.55 -0.13
N ASP A 237 -17.41 -7.29 0.22
CA ASP A 237 -18.53 -6.53 -0.27
C ASP A 237 -18.21 -5.90 -1.63
N HIS A 238 -18.54 -6.61 -2.69
CA HIS A 238 -18.29 -6.16 -4.05
C HIS A 238 -19.05 -4.87 -4.42
N ASN A 239 -20.14 -4.53 -3.72
CA ASN A 239 -20.84 -3.26 -3.96
C ASN A 239 -20.03 -2.10 -3.38
N ALA A 240 -19.54 -2.24 -2.13
CA ALA A 240 -18.66 -1.24 -1.54
C ALA A 240 -17.39 -1.03 -2.36
N GLU A 241 -16.78 -2.12 -2.85
CA GLU A 241 -15.63 -2.07 -3.75
C GLU A 241 -15.95 -1.30 -5.03
N ALA A 242 -17.06 -1.63 -5.70
CA ALA A 242 -17.47 -0.95 -6.93
C ALA A 242 -17.74 0.55 -6.72
N ILE A 243 -18.32 0.92 -5.58
CA ILE A 243 -18.57 2.32 -5.22
C ILE A 243 -17.26 3.08 -5.04
N VAL A 244 -16.29 2.51 -4.31
CA VAL A 244 -14.97 3.14 -4.11
C VAL A 244 -14.25 3.33 -5.44
N LEU A 245 -14.21 2.29 -6.28
CA LEU A 245 -13.57 2.34 -7.59
C LEU A 245 -14.25 3.34 -8.53
N GLY A 246 -15.59 3.36 -8.52
CA GLY A 246 -16.38 4.33 -9.28
C GLY A 246 -16.10 5.76 -8.84
N PHE A 247 -15.99 6.01 -7.54
CA PHE A 247 -15.61 7.32 -7.01
C PHE A 247 -14.20 7.72 -7.44
N LEU A 248 -13.22 6.86 -7.24
CA LEU A 248 -11.84 7.14 -7.64
C LEU A 248 -11.74 7.42 -9.15
N GLY A 249 -12.45 6.68 -9.99
CA GLY A 249 -12.51 6.92 -11.42
C GLY A 249 -13.15 8.25 -11.84
N THR A 250 -13.84 8.95 -10.93
CA THR A 250 -14.45 10.28 -11.19
C THR A 250 -13.60 11.43 -10.67
N VAL A 251 -12.65 11.21 -9.79
CA VAL A 251 -11.86 12.27 -9.12
C VAL A 251 -10.39 12.27 -9.53
N LEU A 252 -9.92 11.17 -10.11
CA LEU A 252 -8.59 11.01 -10.69
C LEU A 252 -8.57 11.33 -12.18
#